data_435f3578a1ce745686c2388a26bf414c
#
_entry.id   435f3578a1ce745686c2388a26bf414c
#
_cell.length_a   1.000
_cell.length_b   1.000
_cell.length_c   1.000
_cell.angle_alpha   90.00
_cell.angle_beta   90.00
_cell.angle_gamma   90.00
#
_symmetry.space_group_name_H-M   'P 1'
#
loop_
_entity.id
_entity.type
_entity.pdbx_description
1 polymer ?
#
loop_
_entity_poly.entity_id
_entity_poly.type
_entity_poly.pdbx_seq_one_letter_code
_entity_poly.pdbx_strand_id
1 'polypeptide(L)'
;MSVYESIIQGLTETTVYQQGKINVRKTKLTIKPVTTFNSEDIKRIRQKTGLSQVVFAGSLGVSPKTVEAWENGRNKPEGASRRLLEIVRDDPGFLRRFQA
;
A
#
# COMPACT_ATOMS: atom_id res chain seq x y z
N MET A 1 22.57 18.54 5.63
CA MET A 1 21.31 18.45 5.45
C MET A 1 20.88 17.11 5.15
N SER A 2 19.92 16.64 5.82
CA SER A 2 19.42 15.31 5.61
C SER A 2 18.76 15.29 4.26
N VAL A 3 18.36 14.14 3.85
CA VAL A 3 17.66 14.02 2.60
C VAL A 3 16.42 14.83 2.68
N TYR A 4 15.78 14.77 3.79
CA TYR A 4 14.59 15.50 3.97
C TYR A 4 14.91 16.95 3.82
N GLU A 5 15.96 17.37 4.45
CA GLU A 5 16.35 18.67 4.38
C GLU A 5 16.81 19.01 3.05
N SER A 6 17.42 18.12 2.33
CA SER A 6 17.83 18.40 1.00
C SER A 6 16.62 18.59 0.18
N ILE A 7 15.63 17.84 0.43
CA ILE A 7 14.41 17.98 -0.30
C ILE A 7 13.78 19.24 0.09
N ILE A 8 13.70 19.50 1.35
CA ILE A 8 13.13 20.70 1.83
C ILE A 8 13.94 21.84 1.41
N GLN A 9 15.25 21.74 1.44
CA GLN A 9 16.02 22.76 1.07
C GLN A 9 16.10 22.90 -0.30
N GLY A 10 15.95 21.83 -0.95
CA GLY A 10 15.85 21.91 -2.34
C GLY A 10 14.53 22.54 -2.60
N LEU A 11 13.76 22.55 -1.63
CA LEU A 11 12.52 23.12 -1.75
C LEU A 11 12.53 24.38 -1.13
N THR A 12 13.20 24.53 -0.16
CA THR A 12 13.15 25.63 0.60
C THR A 12 14.26 26.31 0.57
N GLU A 13 14.45 26.13 0.79
CA GLU A 13 15.03 26.58 0.93
C GLU A 13 15.04 27.06 0.38
N THR A 14 14.35 27.16 0.26
CA THR A 14 14.18 27.57 0.04
C THR A 14 13.54 27.81 -0.48
N THR A 15 13.17 28.05 -0.54
CA THR A 15 12.74 28.25 -0.56
C THR A 15 12.30 28.15 -0.67
N VAL A 16 12.34 28.36 -0.57
CA VAL A 16 12.30 28.30 -0.17
C VAL A 16 12.08 28.18 -0.07
N TYR A 17 12.12 28.60 -0.01
CA TYR A 17 12.18 28.72 0.45
C TYR A 17 11.78 29.12 0.25
N GLN A 18 11.51 29.46 0.07
CA GLN A 18 11.25 29.97 0.11
C GLN A 18 10.72 30.09 -0.23
N GLN A 19 10.68 30.16 -0.26
CA GLN A 19 10.30 30.03 -0.18
C GLN A 19 9.96 29.65 0.18
N GLY A 20 10.16 29.52 0.47
CA GLY A 20 9.96 28.92 1.11
C GLY A 20 9.20 28.62 1.33
N LYS A 21 9.11 28.95 1.55
CA LYS A 21 8.32 28.59 1.77
C LYS A 21 7.54 27.73 1.28
N ILE A 22 7.94 27.13 0.82
CA ILE A 22 7.30 26.20 0.51
C ILE A 22 6.50 25.92 1.39
N ASN A 23 6.01 26.20 1.65
CA ASN A 23 5.29 26.19 2.44
C ASN A 23 4.83 24.94 2.97
N VAL A 24 5.17 24.66 4.09
CA VAL A 24 4.81 23.53 4.80
C VAL A 24 3.36 23.31 4.82
N ARG A 25 2.65 24.31 4.89
CA ARG A 25 1.24 24.19 4.90
C ARG A 25 0.74 23.53 3.71
N LYS A 26 1.39 23.70 2.63
CA LYS A 26 0.92 23.11 1.43
C LYS A 26 1.15 21.67 1.44
N THR A 27 1.91 21.19 2.38
CA THR A 27 2.17 19.79 2.40
C THR A 27 1.23 19.07 3.30
N LYS A 28 0.18 19.79 3.75
CA LYS A 28 -0.76 19.14 4.55
C LYS A 28 -1.66 18.40 3.67
N LEU A 29 -1.22 17.33 3.12
CA LEU A 29 -2.04 16.50 2.27
C LEU A 29 -2.88 15.62 3.15
N THR A 30 -4.10 15.41 2.75
CA THR A 30 -4.95 14.49 3.45
C THR A 30 -4.68 13.12 2.88
N ILE A 31 -4.22 12.21 3.71
CA ILE A 31 -3.96 10.86 3.27
C ILE A 31 -5.19 10.03 3.53
N LYS A 32 -5.67 9.37 2.47
CA LYS A 32 -6.81 8.52 2.58
C LYS A 32 -6.49 7.36 3.49
N PRO A 33 -7.28 7.09 4.50
CA PRO A 33 -7.02 5.95 5.38
C PRO A 33 -7.09 4.65 4.61
N VAL A 34 -6.29 3.67 5.03
CA VAL A 34 -6.34 2.37 4.37
C VAL A 34 -7.63 1.65 4.75
N THR A 35 -8.15 0.91 3.80
CA THR A 35 -9.38 0.15 4.00
C THR A 35 -9.12 -1.02 4.94
N THR A 36 -10.13 -1.37 5.71
CA THR A 36 -10.08 -2.56 6.53
C THR A 36 -10.77 -3.67 5.75
N PHE A 37 -10.15 -4.84 5.69
CA PHE A 37 -10.70 -5.96 4.94
C PHE A 37 -11.06 -7.10 5.88
N ASN A 38 -12.22 -7.69 5.67
CA ASN A 38 -12.60 -8.89 6.42
C ASN A 38 -12.28 -10.12 5.56
N SER A 39 -12.55 -11.31 6.07
CA SER A 39 -12.17 -12.52 5.38
C SER A 39 -12.86 -12.66 4.03
N GLU A 40 -14.12 -12.25 3.94
CA GLU A 40 -14.85 -12.37 2.69
C GLU A 40 -14.29 -11.40 1.64
N ASP A 41 -13.91 -10.21 2.08
CA ASP A 41 -13.33 -9.24 1.19
C ASP A 41 -12.07 -9.78 0.55
N ILE A 42 -11.22 -10.42 1.35
CA ILE A 42 -9.96 -10.93 0.87
C ILE A 42 -10.16 -12.07 -0.10
N LYS A 43 -11.11 -12.96 0.20
CA LYS A 43 -11.43 -14.03 -0.72
C LYS A 43 -11.89 -13.48 -2.05
N ARG A 44 -12.72 -12.46 -1.99
CA ARG A 44 -13.28 -11.86 -3.19
C ARG A 44 -12.18 -11.21 -4.03
N ILE A 45 -11.26 -10.52 -3.37
CA ILE A 45 -10.15 -9.89 -4.07
C ILE A 45 -9.30 -10.95 -4.75
N ARG A 46 -8.98 -12.03 -4.02
CA ARG A 46 -8.18 -13.09 -4.62
C ARG A 46 -8.90 -13.75 -5.78
N GLN A 47 -10.19 -13.98 -5.64
CA GLN A 47 -10.96 -14.60 -6.71
C GLN A 47 -10.95 -13.75 -7.97
N LYS A 48 -10.97 -12.46 -7.82
CA LYS A 48 -10.89 -11.58 -8.97
C LYS A 48 -9.55 -11.69 -9.68
N THR A 49 -8.49 -12.02 -8.96
CA THR A 49 -7.18 -12.17 -9.59
C THR A 49 -7.06 -13.51 -10.31
N GLY A 50 -7.91 -14.47 -9.93
CA GLY A 50 -7.81 -15.81 -10.51
C GLY A 50 -6.66 -16.62 -9.95
N LEU A 51 -6.00 -16.15 -8.90
CA LEU A 51 -4.83 -16.84 -8.36
C LEU A 51 -5.20 -17.75 -7.20
N SER A 52 -4.42 -18.80 -7.02
CA SER A 52 -4.58 -19.66 -5.85
C SER A 52 -4.05 -18.93 -4.64
N GLN A 53 -4.33 -19.46 -3.46
CA GLN A 53 -3.82 -18.85 -2.22
C GLN A 53 -2.30 -18.78 -2.23
N VAL A 54 -1.65 -19.82 -2.71
CA VAL A 54 -0.19 -19.87 -2.72
C VAL A 54 0.40 -18.81 -3.64
N VAL A 55 -0.12 -18.71 -4.85
CA VAL A 55 0.40 -17.75 -5.81
C VAL A 55 0.05 -16.33 -5.37
N PHE A 56 -1.14 -16.14 -4.86
CA PHE A 56 -1.58 -14.84 -4.38
C PHE A 56 -0.65 -14.38 -3.24
N ALA A 57 -0.39 -15.26 -2.28
CA ALA A 57 0.47 -14.94 -1.16
C ALA A 57 1.88 -14.59 -1.64
N GLY A 58 2.42 -15.41 -2.53
CA GLY A 58 3.75 -15.15 -3.06
C GLY A 58 3.84 -13.83 -3.78
N SER A 59 2.80 -13.50 -4.54
CA SER A 59 2.77 -12.24 -5.26
C SER A 59 2.69 -11.05 -4.34
N LEU A 60 2.05 -11.22 -3.19
CA LEU A 60 1.95 -10.16 -2.21
C LEU A 60 3.18 -10.07 -1.30
N GLY A 61 4.00 -11.11 -1.31
CA GLY A 61 5.17 -11.14 -0.44
C GLY A 61 4.88 -11.64 0.96
N VAL A 62 3.83 -12.43 1.13
CA VAL A 62 3.50 -13.01 2.43
C VAL A 62 3.43 -14.52 2.29
N SER A 63 3.35 -15.23 3.41
CA SER A 63 3.28 -16.68 3.35
C SER A 63 1.87 -17.14 3.01
N PRO A 64 1.73 -18.32 2.43
CA PRO A 64 0.41 -18.86 2.16
C PRO A 64 -0.42 -19.01 3.41
N LYS A 65 0.21 -19.31 4.54
CA LYS A 65 -0.50 -19.44 5.80
C LYS A 65 -1.08 -18.11 6.23
N THR A 66 -0.41 -17.03 5.89
CA THR A 66 -0.90 -15.69 6.20
C THR A 66 -2.20 -15.42 5.44
N VAL A 67 -2.22 -15.75 4.15
CA VAL A 67 -3.42 -15.54 3.35
C VAL A 67 -4.53 -16.45 3.85
N GLU A 68 -4.19 -17.69 4.18
CA GLU A 68 -5.16 -18.62 4.69
C GLU A 68 -5.79 -18.08 5.98
N ALA A 69 -4.96 -17.56 6.88
CA ALA A 69 -5.45 -17.01 8.13
C ALA A 69 -6.36 -15.81 7.89
N TRP A 70 -6.02 -14.98 6.94
CA TRP A 70 -6.86 -13.83 6.58
C TRP A 70 -8.23 -14.33 6.08
N GLU A 71 -8.21 -15.33 5.20
CA GLU A 71 -9.46 -15.82 4.61
C GLU A 71 -10.31 -16.62 5.58
N ASN A 72 -9.70 -17.10 6.64
CA ASN A 72 -10.43 -17.82 7.68
C ASN A 72 -10.82 -16.93 8.85
N GLY A 73 -10.46 -15.67 8.78
CA GLY A 73 -10.82 -14.74 9.84
C GLY A 73 -9.96 -14.85 11.10
N ARG A 74 -8.89 -15.64 11.06
CA ARG A 74 -8.02 -15.79 12.24
C ARG A 74 -7.10 -14.59 12.41
N ASN A 75 -6.84 -13.91 11.33
CA ASN A 75 -5.94 -12.76 11.34
C ASN A 75 -6.46 -11.74 10.35
N LYS A 76 -5.97 -10.54 10.47
CA LYS A 76 -6.36 -9.48 9.53
C LYS A 76 -5.11 -8.88 8.91
N PRO A 77 -5.20 -8.45 7.65
CA PRO A 77 -4.07 -7.74 7.04
C PRO A 77 -3.80 -6.47 7.80
N GLU A 78 -2.54 -6.12 7.91
CA GLU A 78 -2.16 -4.90 8.60
C GLU A 78 -1.13 -4.13 7.82
N GLY A 79 -1.01 -2.87 8.13
CA GLY A 79 0.01 -2.02 7.55
C GLY A 79 -0.04 -1.99 6.03
N ALA A 80 1.12 -2.17 5.43
CA ALA A 80 1.25 -2.07 3.98
C ALA A 80 0.41 -3.10 3.23
N SER A 81 0.11 -4.23 3.86
CA SER A 81 -0.73 -5.24 3.22
C SER A 81 -2.11 -4.69 2.89
N ARG A 82 -2.63 -3.84 3.76
CA ARG A 82 -3.95 -3.27 3.53
C ARG A 82 -3.93 -2.35 2.32
N ARG A 83 -2.88 -1.55 2.20
CA ARG A 83 -2.80 -0.64 1.07
C ARG A 83 -2.61 -1.43 -0.23
N LEU A 84 -1.80 -2.49 -0.18
CA LEU A 84 -1.58 -3.32 -1.34
C LEU A 84 -2.86 -4.02 -1.76
N LEU A 85 -3.64 -4.48 -0.80
CA LEU A 85 -4.91 -5.11 -1.12
C LEU A 85 -5.90 -4.12 -1.77
N GLU A 86 -5.83 -2.85 -1.39
CA GLU A 86 -6.65 -1.85 -2.04
C GLU A 86 -6.27 -1.74 -3.51
N ILE A 87 -4.97 -1.75 -3.81
CA ILE A 87 -4.50 -1.64 -5.18
C ILE A 87 -4.97 -2.84 -5.99
N VAL A 88 -4.85 -4.03 -5.41
CA VAL A 88 -5.25 -5.24 -6.11
C VAL A 88 -6.77 -5.30 -6.31
N ARG A 89 -7.51 -4.80 -5.33
CA ARG A 89 -8.96 -4.77 -5.45
C ARG A 89 -9.39 -3.95 -6.67
N ASP A 90 -8.72 -2.81 -6.86
CA ASP A 90 -9.09 -1.91 -7.94
C ASP A 90 -8.43 -2.31 -9.26
N ASP A 91 -7.33 -3.05 -9.19
CA ASP A 91 -6.61 -3.49 -10.39
C ASP A 91 -6.18 -4.94 -10.18
N PRO A 92 -7.07 -5.89 -10.42
CA PRO A 92 -6.75 -7.31 -10.18
C PRO A 92 -5.57 -7.82 -10.97
N GLY A 93 -5.22 -7.16 -12.06
CA GLY A 93 -4.07 -7.58 -12.84
C GLY A 93 -2.74 -7.06 -12.34
N PHE A 94 -2.77 -6.25 -11.29
CA PHE A 94 -1.56 -5.63 -10.78
C PHE A 94 -0.50 -6.66 -10.39
N LEU A 95 -0.92 -7.75 -9.80
CA LEU A 95 0.02 -8.76 -9.30
C LEU A 95 0.75 -9.51 -10.40
N ARG A 96 0.30 -9.40 -11.63
CA ARG A 96 1.00 -10.05 -12.73
C ARG A 96 2.41 -9.54 -12.89
N ARG A 97 2.66 -8.33 -12.42
CA ARG A 97 3.99 -7.74 -12.52
C ARG A 97 5.01 -8.54 -11.74
N PHE A 98 4.58 -9.32 -10.77
CA PHE A 98 5.48 -10.05 -9.90
C PHE A 98 5.55 -11.55 -10.23
N GLN A 99 4.97 -11.94 -11.34
CA GLN A 99 5.04 -13.31 -11.79
C GLN A 99 6.19 -13.44 -12.75
N ALA A 100 6.96 -14.51 -12.62
CA ALA A 100 8.13 -14.71 -13.46
C ALA A 100 7.72 -15.15 -14.87
#